data_3d545801523d176db1cf88fc14f92a45
#
_entry.id   3d545801523d176db1cf88fc14f92a45
#
_cell.length_a   1.000
_cell.length_b   1.000
_cell.length_c   1.000
_cell.angle_alpha   90.00
_cell.angle_beta   90.00
_cell.angle_gamma   90.00
#
_symmetry.space_group_name_H-M   'P 1'
#
loop_
_entity.id
_entity.type
_entity.pdbx_description
1 polymer ?
#
loop_
_entity_poly.entity_id
_entity_poly.type
_entity_poly.pdbx_seq_one_letter_code
_entity_poly.pdbx_strand_id
1 'polypeptide(L)' 'GLMADGATQHRRAGSTANSLSILHYRGEHLCCVESVNAPHDHIAARKLLELGKSPAAAVAADPAVALKSLV' A
#
# COMPACT_ATOMS: atom_id res chain seq x y z
N GLY A 1 -8.04 6.58 0.84
CA GLY A 1 -7.77 7.70 -0.07
C GLY A 1 -8.48 7.53 -1.38
N LEU A 2 -8.57 8.59 -2.13
CA LEU A 2 -9.19 8.58 -3.45
C LEU A 2 -8.17 8.20 -4.50
N MET A 3 -8.59 7.40 -5.48
CA MET A 3 -7.79 7.16 -6.66
C MET A 3 -7.72 8.43 -7.49
N ALA A 4 -6.50 8.81 -7.88
CA ALA A 4 -6.27 9.98 -8.71
C ALA A 4 -5.94 9.55 -10.14
N ASP A 5 -6.42 10.32 -11.13
CA ASP A 5 -6.04 10.10 -12.52
C ASP A 5 -4.52 10.20 -12.67
N GLY A 6 -3.92 9.30 -13.43
CA GLY A 6 -2.48 9.25 -13.62
C GLY A 6 -1.70 8.55 -12.51
N ALA A 7 -2.39 7.96 -11.53
CA ALA A 7 -1.72 7.19 -10.49
C ALA A 7 -1.14 5.90 -11.05
N THR A 8 0.06 5.54 -10.56
CA THR A 8 0.69 4.26 -10.88
C THR A 8 0.28 3.23 -9.83
N GLN A 9 -0.04 2.04 -10.29
CA GLN A 9 -0.45 0.96 -9.41
C GLN A 9 0.70 0.00 -9.16
N HIS A 10 0.87 -0.39 -7.90
CA HIS A 10 1.87 -1.38 -7.49
C HIS A 10 1.18 -2.47 -6.68
N ARG A 11 1.35 -3.70 -7.10
CA ARG A 11 0.73 -4.85 -6.44
C ARG A 11 1.62 -5.35 -5.32
N ARG A 12 1.03 -5.52 -4.13
CA ARG A 12 1.68 -6.16 -2.99
C ARG A 12 0.96 -7.47 -2.69
N ALA A 13 1.67 -8.59 -2.77
CA ALA A 13 1.12 -9.88 -2.40
C ALA A 13 0.87 -9.91 -0.89
N GLY A 14 -0.26 -10.50 -0.49
CA GLY A 14 -0.56 -10.70 0.92
C GLY A 14 0.05 -11.99 1.48
N SER A 15 -0.29 -12.28 2.73
CA SER A 15 0.23 -13.46 3.43
C SER A 15 -0.37 -14.78 2.95
N THR A 16 -1.45 -14.74 2.19
CA THR A 16 -2.09 -15.93 1.61
C THR A 16 -2.26 -15.76 0.11
N ALA A 17 -2.52 -16.86 -0.60
CA ALA A 17 -2.72 -16.85 -2.05
C ALA A 17 -3.89 -15.94 -2.48
N ASN A 18 -4.88 -15.76 -1.60
CA ASN A 18 -6.07 -14.97 -1.90
C ASN A 18 -6.02 -13.55 -1.35
N SER A 19 -4.88 -13.11 -0.82
CA SER A 19 -4.74 -11.77 -0.26
C SER A 19 -3.78 -10.94 -1.07
N LEU A 20 -4.15 -9.67 -1.27
CA LEU A 20 -3.31 -8.71 -1.98
C LEU A 20 -3.70 -7.29 -1.62
N SER A 21 -2.80 -6.37 -1.89
CA SER A 21 -3.08 -4.95 -1.82
C SER A 21 -2.60 -4.29 -3.11
N ILE A 22 -3.34 -3.29 -3.56
CA ILE A 22 -2.96 -2.44 -4.69
C ILE A 22 -2.63 -1.07 -4.12
N LEU A 23 -1.40 -0.65 -4.31
CA LEU A 23 -0.90 0.65 -3.85
C LEU A 23 -0.94 1.61 -5.02
N HIS A 24 -1.64 2.73 -4.84
CA HIS A 24 -1.74 3.74 -5.88
C HIS A 24 -0.82 4.91 -5.53
N TYR A 25 0.15 5.17 -6.39
CA TYR A 25 1.11 6.26 -6.22
C TYR A 25 0.92 7.32 -7.28
N ARG A 26 1.01 8.56 -6.88
CA ARG A 26 1.12 9.70 -7.79
C ARG A 26 2.53 10.28 -7.64
N GLY A 27 3.39 9.96 -8.62
CA GLY A 27 4.81 10.22 -8.44
C GLY A 27 5.33 9.41 -7.25
N GLU A 28 5.86 10.08 -6.25
CA GLU A 28 6.37 9.44 -5.03
C GLU A 28 5.36 9.43 -3.88
N HIS A 29 4.14 9.94 -4.11
CA HIS A 29 3.10 10.03 -3.08
C HIS A 29 2.17 8.84 -3.13
N LEU A 30 2.06 8.16 -1.98
CA LEU A 30 1.03 7.13 -1.80
C LEU A 30 -0.31 7.84 -1.64
N CYS A 31 -1.25 7.56 -2.56
CA CYS A 31 -2.56 8.23 -2.61
C CYS A 31 -3.68 7.37 -2.08
N CYS A 32 -3.63 6.06 -2.35
CA CYS A 32 -4.73 5.17 -2.07
C CYS A 32 -4.22 3.75 -1.95
N VAL A 33 -4.88 2.94 -1.15
CA VAL A 33 -4.60 1.50 -1.04
C VAL A 33 -5.93 0.75 -1.07
N GLU A 34 -5.99 -0.24 -1.96
CA GLU A 34 -7.09 -1.20 -1.99
C GLU A 34 -6.56 -2.54 -1.51
N SER A 35 -7.28 -3.20 -0.61
CA SER A 35 -6.84 -4.47 -0.04
C SER A 35 -7.94 -5.51 -0.15
N VAL A 36 -7.55 -6.76 -0.46
CA VAL A 36 -8.43 -7.92 -0.51
C VAL A 36 -7.87 -8.96 0.45
N ASN A 37 -8.64 -9.34 1.45
CA ASN A 37 -8.25 -10.33 2.46
C ASN A 37 -6.87 -10.05 3.10
N ALA A 38 -6.56 -8.77 3.30
CA ALA A 38 -5.29 -8.33 3.87
C ALA A 38 -5.54 -7.27 4.95
N PRO A 39 -6.21 -7.61 6.06
CA PRO A 39 -6.62 -6.63 7.06
C PRO A 39 -5.44 -5.93 7.74
N HIS A 40 -4.37 -6.65 8.02
CA HIS A 40 -3.19 -6.07 8.66
C HIS A 40 -2.50 -5.05 7.75
N ASP A 41 -2.36 -5.39 6.46
CA ASP A 41 -1.78 -4.47 5.49
C ASP A 41 -2.69 -3.27 5.28
N HIS A 42 -4.00 -3.48 5.26
CA HIS A 42 -4.95 -2.39 5.09
C HIS A 42 -4.87 -1.38 6.26
N ILE A 43 -4.81 -1.88 7.49
CA ILE A 43 -4.69 -1.02 8.68
C ILE A 43 -3.38 -0.22 8.63
N ALA A 44 -2.27 -0.89 8.31
CA ALA A 44 -0.96 -0.23 8.19
C ALA A 44 -0.95 0.82 7.09
N ALA A 45 -1.56 0.51 5.93
CA ALA A 45 -1.66 1.43 4.81
C ALA A 45 -2.47 2.66 5.17
N ARG A 46 -3.60 2.49 5.86
CA ARG A 46 -4.39 3.62 6.33
C ARG A 46 -3.59 4.51 7.27
N LYS A 47 -2.79 3.91 8.14
CA LYS A 47 -1.93 4.66 9.05
C LYS A 47 -0.89 5.48 8.30
N LEU A 48 -0.29 4.90 7.26
CA LEU A 48 0.65 5.62 6.39
C LEU A 48 -0.03 6.83 5.74
N LEU A 49 -1.25 6.65 5.22
CA LEU A 49 -2.01 7.74 4.60
C LEU A 49 -2.35 8.83 5.62
N GLU A 50 -2.76 8.46 6.81
CA GLU A 50 -3.09 9.41 7.88
C GLU A 50 -1.87 10.22 8.32
N LEU A 51 -0.70 9.60 8.36
CA LEU A 51 0.54 10.25 8.75
C LEU A 51 1.22 11.01 7.61
N GLY A 52 0.68 10.90 6.39
CA GLY A 52 1.27 11.52 5.22
C GLY A 52 2.60 10.90 4.82
N LYS A 53 2.84 9.63 5.17
CA LYS A 53 4.05 8.91 4.83
C LYS A 53 3.89 8.18 3.52
N SER A 54 4.87 8.31 2.64
CA SER A 54 4.88 7.65 1.35
C SER A 54 6.19 6.87 1.18
N PRO A 55 6.25 5.63 1.71
CA PRO A 55 7.44 4.80 1.49
C PRO A 55 7.64 4.54 0.00
N ALA A 56 8.88 4.30 -0.40
CA ALA A 56 9.18 4.00 -1.80
C ALA A 56 8.33 2.83 -2.27
N ALA A 57 7.77 2.93 -3.49
CA ALA A 57 6.85 1.94 -4.00
C ALA A 57 7.47 0.53 -4.03
N ALA A 58 8.75 0.41 -4.40
CA ALA A 58 9.44 -0.87 -4.42
C ALA A 58 9.53 -1.51 -3.03
N VAL A 59 9.66 -0.71 -1.99
CA VAL A 59 9.71 -1.20 -0.60
C VAL A 59 8.30 -1.56 -0.13
N ALA A 60 7.33 -0.70 -0.35
CA ALA A 60 5.95 -0.93 0.08
C ALA A 60 5.30 -2.11 -0.64
N ALA A 61 5.70 -2.39 -1.89
CA ALA A 61 5.18 -3.51 -2.66
C ALA A 61 5.91 -4.83 -2.38
N ASP A 62 7.01 -4.80 -1.64
CA ASP A 62 7.78 -6.00 -1.30
C ASP A 62 7.07 -6.77 -0.16
N PRO A 63 6.54 -7.98 -0.43
CA PRO A 63 5.83 -8.74 0.60
C PRO A 63 6.73 -9.22 1.74
N ALA A 64 8.05 -9.24 1.54
CA ALA A 64 8.99 -9.57 2.60
C ALA A 64 9.15 -8.46 3.64
N VAL A 65 8.74 -7.23 3.30
CA VAL A 65 8.77 -6.08 4.21
C VAL A 65 7.39 -5.93 4.85
N ALA A 66 7.33 -6.03 6.18
CA ALA A 66 6.06 -5.83 6.88
C ALA A 66 5.64 -4.37 6.72
N LEU A 67 4.44 -4.14 6.18
CA LEU A 67 3.98 -2.78 5.88
C LEU A 67 3.92 -1.91 7.14
N LYS A 68 3.55 -2.49 8.27
CA LYS A 68 3.52 -1.77 9.54
C LYS A 68 4.89 -1.28 10.00
N SER A 69 5.97 -1.87 9.51
CA SER A 69 7.33 -1.42 9.85
C SER A 69 7.67 -0.09 9.20
N LEU A 70 6.88 0.32 8.22
CA LEU A 70 7.08 1.57 7.47
C LEU A 70 6.28 2.74 8.07
N VAL A 71 5.41 2.45 9.01
CA VAL A 71 4.58 3.46 9.70
C VAL A 71 5.40 4.36 10.59
#